data_0f2b918d2b0d0aece8b77a25a527cf9a
#
_entry.id   0f2b918d2b0d0aece8b77a25a527cf9a
#
_cell.length_a   1.000
_cell.length_b   1.000
_cell.length_c   1.000
_cell.angle_alpha   90.00
_cell.angle_beta   90.00
_cell.angle_gamma   90.00
#
_symmetry.space_group_name_H-M   'P 1'
#
loop_
_entity.id
_entity.type
_entity.pdbx_description
1 polymer ?
#
loop_
_entity_poly.entity_id
_entity_poly.type
_entity_poly.pdbx_seq_one_letter_code
_entity_poly.pdbx_strand_id
1 'polypeptide(L)'
;MNYLICDDEPAAAESLKAKIAELEPDSSVRIFTTLQALLFNIEDFADRIDGVFMDIKLRNANGISGAARLLSSHPEIKLVYITGYASEYIQELYCVDSKALPAAILTKPIEMKYLRNALSKIHEREKQAELLPIKIGGTVTYLSTAEIISIVSDKRKLIIRHQGGCVEIYGRLSDYREKLPASFVQCHKSCIVNLNRITRIVNWASIEMSDGSVLPISRTYKDGIKTTVTLINS
;
A
#
# COMPACT_ATOMS: atom_id res chain seq x y z
N MET A 1 2.92 -11.69 -8.03
CA MET A 1 3.86 -10.66 -7.58
C MET A 1 5.22 -10.82 -8.26
N ASN A 2 5.92 -9.72 -8.54
CA ASN A 2 7.23 -9.71 -9.18
C ASN A 2 8.27 -9.15 -8.22
N TYR A 3 9.22 -9.99 -7.80
CA TYR A 3 10.27 -9.65 -6.86
C TYR A 3 11.64 -9.67 -7.52
N LEU A 4 12.51 -8.76 -7.09
CA LEU A 4 13.92 -8.77 -7.44
C LEU A 4 14.75 -9.00 -6.17
N ILE A 5 15.80 -9.78 -6.30
CA ILE A 5 16.81 -10.00 -5.25
C ILE A 5 18.14 -9.48 -5.77
N CYS A 6 18.78 -8.62 -5.00
CA CYS A 6 20.15 -8.18 -5.26
C CYS A 6 21.05 -8.61 -4.10
N ASP A 7 21.87 -9.63 -4.34
CA ASP A 7 22.78 -10.22 -3.35
C ASP A 7 23.98 -10.80 -4.09
N ASP A 8 25.19 -10.44 -3.71
CA ASP A 8 26.42 -10.91 -4.36
C ASP A 8 26.85 -12.34 -3.94
N GLU A 9 26.09 -12.92 -3.01
CA GLU A 9 26.20 -14.34 -2.62
C GLU A 9 25.11 -15.17 -3.29
N PRO A 10 25.39 -15.88 -4.41
CA PRO A 10 24.35 -16.61 -5.16
C PRO A 10 23.59 -17.64 -4.31
N ALA A 11 24.28 -18.29 -3.37
CA ALA A 11 23.66 -19.29 -2.50
C ALA A 11 22.63 -18.65 -1.54
N ALA A 12 22.90 -17.45 -1.03
CA ALA A 12 21.98 -16.71 -0.18
C ALA A 12 20.74 -16.24 -0.98
N ALA A 13 20.98 -15.73 -2.19
CA ALA A 13 19.92 -15.29 -3.09
C ALA A 13 18.99 -16.44 -3.50
N GLU A 14 19.52 -17.61 -3.89
CA GLU A 14 18.72 -18.78 -4.25
C GLU A 14 17.95 -19.34 -3.03
N SER A 15 18.56 -19.34 -1.84
CA SER A 15 17.88 -19.73 -0.61
C SER A 15 16.69 -18.81 -0.31
N LEU A 16 16.84 -17.50 -0.48
CA LEU A 16 15.75 -16.54 -0.31
C LEU A 16 14.67 -16.75 -1.35
N LYS A 17 15.03 -16.92 -2.62
CA LYS A 17 14.09 -17.22 -3.72
C LYS A 17 13.27 -18.47 -3.42
N ALA A 18 13.90 -19.56 -2.95
CA ALA A 18 13.19 -20.77 -2.58
C ALA A 18 12.17 -20.53 -1.44
N LYS A 19 12.55 -19.75 -0.42
CA LYS A 19 11.67 -19.39 0.70
C LYS A 19 10.50 -18.50 0.25
N ILE A 20 10.72 -17.57 -0.70
CA ILE A 20 9.65 -16.76 -1.28
C ILE A 20 8.68 -17.68 -2.04
N ALA A 21 9.19 -18.58 -2.89
CA ALA A 21 8.36 -19.51 -3.65
C ALA A 21 7.55 -20.46 -2.75
N GLU A 22 8.06 -20.83 -1.56
CA GLU A 22 7.30 -21.61 -0.59
C GLU A 22 6.12 -20.84 -0.01
N LEU A 23 6.28 -19.52 0.24
CA LEU A 23 5.23 -18.66 0.78
C LEU A 23 4.27 -18.15 -0.30
N GLU A 24 4.77 -17.95 -1.51
CA GLU A 24 4.05 -17.36 -2.65
C GLU A 24 4.40 -18.10 -3.95
N PRO A 25 3.79 -19.27 -4.20
CA PRO A 25 4.11 -20.12 -5.36
C PRO A 25 3.92 -19.43 -6.72
N ASP A 26 2.98 -18.49 -6.80
CA ASP A 26 2.65 -17.76 -8.05
C ASP A 26 3.51 -16.51 -8.25
N SER A 27 4.52 -16.27 -7.39
CA SER A 27 5.40 -15.12 -7.54
C SER A 27 6.52 -15.37 -8.55
N SER A 28 6.93 -14.32 -9.25
CA SER A 28 8.12 -14.32 -10.11
C SER A 28 9.29 -13.68 -9.35
N VAL A 29 10.41 -14.39 -9.27
CA VAL A 29 11.61 -13.91 -8.56
C VAL A 29 12.81 -13.95 -9.48
N ARG A 30 13.45 -12.78 -9.70
CA ARG A 30 14.70 -12.65 -10.46
C ARG A 30 15.85 -12.26 -9.53
N ILE A 31 17.04 -12.83 -9.77
CA ILE A 31 18.24 -12.61 -8.96
C ILE A 31 19.25 -11.79 -9.76
N PHE A 32 19.87 -10.83 -9.09
CA PHE A 32 20.97 -10.02 -9.57
C PHE A 32 22.12 -10.09 -8.57
N THR A 33 23.32 -10.32 -9.06
CA THR A 33 24.52 -10.42 -8.21
C THR A 33 25.27 -9.09 -8.11
N THR A 34 24.82 -8.07 -8.82
CA THR A 34 25.40 -6.72 -8.78
C THR A 34 24.31 -5.65 -8.84
N LEU A 35 24.54 -4.54 -8.14
CA LEU A 35 23.66 -3.40 -8.17
C LEU A 35 23.50 -2.82 -9.59
N GLN A 36 24.57 -2.80 -10.37
CA GLN A 36 24.55 -2.28 -11.73
C GLN A 36 23.63 -3.11 -12.66
N ALA A 37 23.71 -4.45 -12.54
CA ALA A 37 22.82 -5.34 -13.29
C ALA A 37 21.36 -5.15 -12.91
N LEU A 38 21.06 -4.98 -11.62
CA LEU A 38 19.71 -4.68 -11.15
C LEU A 38 19.20 -3.37 -11.76
N LEU A 39 19.93 -2.26 -11.59
CA LEU A 39 19.51 -0.94 -12.04
C LEU A 39 19.35 -0.87 -13.58
N PHE A 40 20.23 -1.50 -14.33
CA PHE A 40 20.13 -1.56 -15.79
C PHE A 40 18.87 -2.30 -16.24
N ASN A 41 18.57 -3.44 -15.60
CA ASN A 41 17.41 -4.24 -15.98
C ASN A 41 16.08 -3.63 -15.54
N ILE A 42 16.03 -2.83 -14.49
CA ILE A 42 14.77 -2.20 -14.04
C ILE A 42 14.22 -1.25 -15.12
N GLU A 43 15.08 -0.54 -15.84
CA GLU A 43 14.67 0.37 -16.91
C GLU A 43 14.03 -0.35 -18.10
N ASP A 44 14.38 -1.63 -18.31
CA ASP A 44 13.90 -2.45 -19.43
C ASP A 44 12.69 -3.33 -19.07
N PHE A 45 12.25 -3.37 -17.81
CA PHE A 45 11.11 -4.20 -17.42
C PHE A 45 9.78 -3.55 -17.79
N ALA A 46 9.05 -4.17 -18.71
CA ALA A 46 7.65 -3.88 -18.99
C ALA A 46 6.72 -4.31 -17.84
N ASP A 47 7.19 -5.21 -16.96
CA ASP A 47 6.41 -5.77 -15.86
C ASP A 47 6.53 -4.92 -14.60
N ARG A 48 5.42 -4.79 -13.89
CA ARG A 48 5.40 -4.12 -12.58
C ARG A 48 6.24 -4.90 -11.57
N ILE A 49 7.17 -4.22 -10.91
CA ILE A 49 7.96 -4.74 -9.79
C ILE A 49 7.27 -4.34 -8.50
N ASP A 50 6.93 -5.34 -7.67
CA ASP A 50 6.24 -5.12 -6.40
C ASP A 50 7.23 -4.91 -5.25
N GLY A 51 8.39 -5.59 -5.27
CA GLY A 51 9.38 -5.46 -4.22
C GLY A 51 10.80 -5.83 -4.64
N VAL A 52 11.75 -5.20 -3.98
CA VAL A 52 13.19 -5.46 -4.13
C VAL A 52 13.77 -5.86 -2.78
N PHE A 53 14.39 -7.02 -2.73
CA PHE A 53 15.20 -7.50 -1.62
C PHE A 53 16.65 -7.14 -1.92
N MET A 54 17.24 -6.24 -1.14
CA MET A 54 18.57 -5.66 -1.38
C MET A 54 19.52 -6.00 -0.25
N ASP A 55 20.60 -6.71 -0.54
CA ASP A 55 21.70 -6.82 0.43
C ASP A 55 22.36 -5.45 0.63
N ILE A 56 22.54 -5.09 1.90
CA ILE A 56 23.20 -3.83 2.26
C ILE A 56 24.67 -3.88 1.87
N LYS A 57 25.35 -5.03 2.05
CA LYS A 57 26.79 -5.20 1.82
C LYS A 57 27.04 -5.96 0.54
N LEU A 58 27.09 -5.26 -0.59
CA LEU A 58 27.52 -5.81 -1.87
C LEU A 58 29.03 -5.58 -2.04
N ARG A 59 29.75 -6.51 -2.71
CA ARG A 59 31.23 -6.46 -2.89
C ARG A 59 31.74 -5.13 -3.40
N ASN A 60 31.06 -4.53 -4.36
CA ASN A 60 31.51 -3.33 -5.07
C ASN A 60 30.54 -2.15 -4.93
N ALA A 61 29.57 -2.23 -4.01
CA ALA A 61 28.56 -1.20 -3.84
C ALA A 61 27.93 -1.24 -2.44
N ASN A 62 27.39 -0.11 -2.02
CA ASN A 62 26.53 -0.02 -0.85
C ASN A 62 25.07 -0.13 -1.30
N GLY A 63 24.36 -1.16 -0.81
CA GLY A 63 22.95 -1.41 -1.14
C GLY A 63 22.02 -0.26 -0.74
N ILE A 64 22.35 0.50 0.33
CA ILE A 64 21.58 1.65 0.79
C ILE A 64 21.59 2.77 -0.27
N SER A 65 22.77 3.12 -0.77
CA SER A 65 22.91 4.15 -1.81
C SER A 65 22.30 3.70 -3.13
N GLY A 66 22.38 2.41 -3.45
CA GLY A 66 21.75 1.81 -4.62
C GLY A 66 20.23 1.86 -4.55
N ALA A 67 19.68 1.53 -3.40
CA ALA A 67 18.25 1.60 -3.15
C ALA A 67 17.73 3.04 -3.20
N ALA A 68 18.47 4.02 -2.70
CA ALA A 68 18.09 5.44 -2.82
C ALA A 68 17.97 5.88 -4.28
N ARG A 69 18.90 5.47 -5.15
CA ARG A 69 18.81 5.71 -6.60
C ARG A 69 17.59 5.04 -7.22
N LEU A 70 17.36 3.77 -6.89
CA LEU A 70 16.22 3.00 -7.37
C LEU A 70 14.90 3.72 -7.03
N LEU A 71 14.71 4.05 -5.76
CA LEU A 71 13.46 4.67 -5.27
C LEU A 71 13.28 6.11 -5.74
N SER A 72 14.34 6.81 -6.14
CA SER A 72 14.23 8.13 -6.75
C SER A 72 13.53 8.07 -8.12
N SER A 73 13.74 6.99 -8.89
CA SER A 73 13.12 6.78 -10.19
C SER A 73 11.82 5.95 -10.11
N HIS A 74 11.71 5.08 -9.11
CA HIS A 74 10.61 4.11 -8.93
C HIS A 74 10.11 4.12 -7.48
N PRO A 75 9.44 5.21 -7.04
CA PRO A 75 8.99 5.35 -5.65
C PRO A 75 7.89 4.36 -5.24
N GLU A 76 7.24 3.70 -6.21
CA GLU A 76 6.21 2.68 -5.99
C GLU A 76 6.78 1.33 -5.55
N ILE A 77 8.09 1.07 -5.79
CA ILE A 77 8.74 -0.20 -5.46
C ILE A 77 8.96 -0.30 -3.95
N LYS A 78 8.55 -1.42 -3.35
CA LYS A 78 8.81 -1.70 -1.93
C LYS A 78 10.19 -2.28 -1.74
N LEU A 79 10.94 -1.71 -0.82
CA LEU A 79 12.30 -2.12 -0.51
C LEU A 79 12.35 -2.94 0.78
N VAL A 80 13.05 -4.06 0.73
CA VAL A 80 13.42 -4.87 1.90
C VAL A 80 14.93 -4.99 1.94
N TYR A 81 15.56 -4.51 2.99
CA TYR A 81 16.98 -4.72 3.17
C TYR A 81 17.26 -6.09 3.77
N ILE A 82 18.37 -6.69 3.33
CA ILE A 82 18.94 -7.92 3.88
C ILE A 82 20.32 -7.59 4.42
N THR A 83 20.65 -8.08 5.61
CA THR A 83 21.97 -7.85 6.20
C THR A 83 22.39 -8.96 7.15
N GLY A 84 23.68 -9.27 7.17
CA GLY A 84 24.27 -10.13 8.21
C GLY A 84 24.58 -9.37 9.51
N TYR A 85 24.59 -8.03 9.48
CA TYR A 85 25.08 -7.16 10.56
C TYR A 85 24.12 -5.99 10.82
N ALA A 86 22.93 -6.30 11.31
CA ALA A 86 21.88 -5.29 11.49
C ALA A 86 22.30 -4.09 12.35
N SER A 87 23.12 -4.29 13.38
CA SER A 87 23.56 -3.23 14.30
C SER A 87 24.50 -2.19 13.67
N GLU A 88 25.26 -2.57 12.64
CA GLU A 88 26.25 -1.67 12.02
C GLU A 88 25.58 -0.65 11.09
N TYR A 89 24.46 -0.99 10.48
CA TYR A 89 23.80 -0.17 9.46
C TYR A 89 22.58 0.62 9.96
N ILE A 90 22.18 0.42 11.21
CA ILE A 90 21.06 1.15 11.80
C ILE A 90 21.27 2.67 11.72
N GLN A 91 22.49 3.16 11.99
CA GLN A 91 22.80 4.58 11.92
C GLN A 91 22.74 5.13 10.49
N GLU A 92 23.23 4.38 9.50
CA GLU A 92 23.15 4.78 8.10
C GLU A 92 21.70 4.85 7.61
N LEU A 93 20.86 3.90 8.03
CA LEU A 93 19.44 3.87 7.69
C LEU A 93 18.66 5.06 8.27
N TYR A 94 19.05 5.59 9.44
CA TYR A 94 18.46 6.82 9.99
C TYR A 94 18.89 8.09 9.25
N CYS A 95 19.99 8.06 8.52
CA CYS A 95 20.49 9.19 7.74
C CYS A 95 19.95 9.21 6.30
N VAL A 96 19.23 8.17 5.87
CA VAL A 96 18.63 8.11 4.53
C VAL A 96 17.39 8.97 4.49
N ASP A 97 17.20 9.66 3.37
CA ASP A 97 16.02 10.47 3.10
C ASP A 97 14.74 9.63 3.36
N SER A 98 13.73 10.23 3.98
CA SER A 98 12.49 9.55 4.39
C SER A 98 11.79 8.79 3.25
N LYS A 99 12.09 9.16 2.00
CA LYS A 99 11.59 8.48 0.79
C LYS A 99 12.24 7.12 0.52
N ALA A 100 13.38 6.82 1.13
CA ALA A 100 14.13 5.58 0.93
C ALA A 100 14.02 4.63 2.14
N LEU A 101 13.04 4.83 3.02
CA LEU A 101 12.81 3.94 4.16
C LEU A 101 12.32 2.58 3.65
N PRO A 102 12.93 1.47 4.12
CA PRO A 102 12.52 0.14 3.72
C PRO A 102 11.18 -0.26 4.35
N ALA A 103 10.41 -1.09 3.65
CA ALA A 103 9.23 -1.75 4.19
C ALA A 103 9.60 -2.71 5.33
N ALA A 104 10.77 -3.37 5.22
CA ALA A 104 11.30 -4.25 6.26
C ALA A 104 12.83 -4.37 6.17
N ILE A 105 13.43 -4.86 7.25
CA ILE A 105 14.85 -5.28 7.33
C ILE A 105 14.86 -6.75 7.76
N LEU A 106 15.56 -7.59 7.02
CA LEU A 106 15.76 -9.00 7.30
C LEU A 106 17.22 -9.27 7.66
N THR A 107 17.46 -10.02 8.72
CA THR A 107 18.80 -10.46 9.12
C THR A 107 19.09 -11.85 8.58
N LYS A 108 20.33 -12.07 8.07
CA LYS A 108 20.81 -13.40 7.70
C LYS A 108 21.20 -14.19 8.99
N PRO A 109 20.82 -15.46 9.13
CA PRO A 109 20.00 -16.26 8.23
C PRO A 109 18.52 -15.86 8.28
N ILE A 110 17.87 -15.74 7.11
CA ILE A 110 16.51 -15.28 7.02
C ILE A 110 15.53 -16.34 7.53
N GLU A 111 14.78 -16.03 8.57
CA GLU A 111 13.74 -16.88 9.12
C GLU A 111 12.41 -16.67 8.41
N MET A 112 11.64 -17.75 8.19
CA MET A 112 10.36 -17.72 7.47
C MET A 112 9.33 -16.76 8.08
N LYS A 113 9.28 -16.65 9.42
CA LYS A 113 8.32 -15.75 10.08
C LYS A 113 8.57 -14.28 9.75
N TYR A 114 9.85 -13.86 9.66
CA TYR A 114 10.21 -12.48 9.34
C TYR A 114 10.05 -12.21 7.84
N LEU A 115 10.34 -13.21 6.98
CA LEU A 115 10.09 -13.11 5.56
C LEU A 115 8.59 -12.95 5.26
N ARG A 116 7.72 -13.74 5.91
CA ARG A 116 6.26 -13.61 5.79
C ARG A 116 5.78 -12.21 6.16
N ASN A 117 6.31 -11.64 7.24
CA ASN A 117 5.97 -10.26 7.64
C ASN A 117 6.48 -9.22 6.62
N ALA A 118 7.68 -9.41 6.07
CA ALA A 118 8.21 -8.53 5.04
C ALA A 118 7.37 -8.57 3.75
N LEU A 119 6.98 -9.76 3.29
CA LEU A 119 6.07 -9.95 2.14
C LEU A 119 4.72 -9.29 2.40
N SER A 120 4.12 -9.48 3.59
CA SER A 120 2.88 -8.79 3.97
C SER A 120 3.00 -7.26 3.83
N LYS A 121 4.11 -6.67 4.26
CA LYS A 121 4.36 -5.23 4.11
C LYS A 121 4.58 -4.77 2.67
N ILE A 122 5.11 -5.64 1.80
CA ILE A 122 5.17 -5.36 0.36
C ILE A 122 3.75 -5.38 -0.23
N HIS A 123 2.91 -6.31 0.22
CA HIS A 123 1.51 -6.41 -0.19
C HIS A 123 0.63 -5.30 0.39
N GLU A 124 1.00 -4.77 1.55
CA GLU A 124 0.41 -3.53 2.00
C GLU A 124 0.74 -2.50 0.91
N ARG A 125 -0.19 -2.38 -0.08
CA ARG A 125 -0.22 -1.15 -0.85
C ARG A 125 -0.14 -0.06 0.19
N GLU A 126 0.92 0.76 0.17
CA GLU A 126 0.80 2.04 0.82
C GLU A 126 -0.54 2.54 0.32
N LYS A 127 -1.50 2.57 1.23
CA LYS A 127 -2.50 3.60 1.18
C LYS A 127 -1.67 4.86 1.25
N GLN A 128 -1.07 5.28 0.10
CA GLN A 128 -0.79 6.68 -0.09
C GLN A 128 -2.08 7.28 0.38
N ALA A 129 -2.02 7.99 1.49
CA ALA A 129 -3.19 8.68 1.98
C ALA A 129 -3.53 9.65 0.85
N GLU A 130 -4.33 9.13 -0.12
CA GLU A 130 -4.78 9.94 -1.24
C GLU A 130 -5.49 11.08 -0.57
N LEU A 131 -4.91 12.26 -0.72
CA LEU A 131 -5.42 13.45 -0.09
C LEU A 131 -6.61 13.92 -0.92
N LEU A 132 -7.79 13.86 -0.33
CA LEU A 132 -9.00 14.38 -0.93
C LEU A 132 -9.04 15.91 -0.72
N PRO A 133 -8.93 16.73 -1.77
CA PRO A 133 -9.09 18.16 -1.62
C PRO A 133 -10.57 18.50 -1.35
N ILE A 134 -10.83 19.22 -0.26
CA ILE A 134 -12.14 19.72 0.12
C ILE A 134 -12.09 21.24 0.25
N LYS A 135 -13.17 21.93 -0.14
CA LYS A 135 -13.27 23.37 -0.05
C LYS A 135 -14.18 23.78 1.09
N ILE A 136 -13.62 24.46 2.10
CA ILE A 136 -14.32 24.96 3.27
C ILE A 136 -14.19 26.48 3.31
N GLY A 137 -15.28 27.23 3.21
CA GLY A 137 -15.26 28.68 3.36
C GLY A 137 -14.32 29.42 2.40
N GLY A 138 -14.02 28.84 1.23
CA GLY A 138 -13.09 29.45 0.26
C GLY A 138 -11.65 28.88 0.36
N THR A 139 -11.29 28.21 1.43
CA THR A 139 -9.98 27.57 1.63
C THR A 139 -10.03 26.10 1.16
N VAL A 140 -8.96 25.66 0.50
CA VAL A 140 -8.78 24.24 0.14
C VAL A 140 -8.02 23.57 1.28
N THR A 141 -8.65 22.54 1.85
CA THR A 141 -8.05 21.67 2.89
C THR A 141 -7.95 20.25 2.33
N TYR A 142 -6.97 19.50 2.75
CA TYR A 142 -6.76 18.13 2.31
C TYR A 142 -7.09 17.14 3.44
N LEU A 143 -7.99 16.18 3.17
CA LEU A 143 -8.28 15.06 4.07
C LEU A 143 -7.65 13.78 3.54
N SER A 144 -6.98 13.04 4.44
CA SER A 144 -6.50 11.70 4.13
C SER A 144 -7.69 10.76 3.85
N THR A 145 -7.74 10.15 2.66
CA THR A 145 -8.80 9.19 2.33
C THR A 145 -8.78 7.98 3.26
N ALA A 146 -7.61 7.64 3.83
CA ALA A 146 -7.49 6.57 4.82
C ALA A 146 -8.27 6.87 6.13
N GLU A 147 -8.46 8.15 6.47
CA GLU A 147 -9.21 8.59 7.66
C GLU A 147 -10.71 8.72 7.38
N ILE A 148 -11.10 8.90 6.12
CA ILE A 148 -12.51 9.07 5.75
C ILE A 148 -13.27 7.76 5.98
N ILE A 149 -14.39 7.86 6.67
CA ILE A 149 -15.30 6.76 6.99
C ILE A 149 -16.43 6.68 5.98
N SER A 150 -17.08 7.82 5.73
CA SER A 150 -18.19 7.91 4.78
C SER A 150 -18.40 9.34 4.28
N ILE A 151 -19.06 9.47 3.12
CA ILE A 151 -19.52 10.73 2.57
C ILE A 151 -21.02 10.62 2.32
N VAL A 152 -21.79 11.48 2.98
CA VAL A 152 -23.25 11.47 2.91
C VAL A 152 -23.73 12.79 2.33
N SER A 153 -24.61 12.74 1.33
CA SER A 153 -25.27 13.92 0.77
C SER A 153 -26.55 14.23 1.53
N ASP A 154 -26.61 15.44 2.06
CA ASP A 154 -27.81 16.01 2.65
C ASP A 154 -28.17 17.32 1.92
N LYS A 155 -29.22 17.29 1.09
CA LYS A 155 -29.68 18.40 0.24
C LYS A 155 -28.55 18.94 -0.67
N ARG A 156 -27.99 20.10 -0.37
CA ARG A 156 -26.90 20.76 -1.12
C ARG A 156 -25.53 20.60 -0.47
N LYS A 157 -25.47 19.90 0.68
CA LYS A 157 -24.24 19.69 1.45
C LYS A 157 -23.79 18.24 1.35
N LEU A 158 -22.50 18.03 1.52
CA LEU A 158 -21.88 16.74 1.77
C LEU A 158 -21.35 16.75 3.20
N ILE A 159 -21.68 15.73 3.95
CA ILE A 159 -21.13 15.45 5.28
C ILE A 159 -20.06 14.39 5.10
N ILE A 160 -18.81 14.76 5.28
CA ILE A 160 -17.64 13.85 5.25
C ILE A 160 -17.34 13.48 6.70
N ARG A 161 -17.56 12.20 7.04
CA ARG A 161 -17.20 11.64 8.34
C ARG A 161 -15.80 11.06 8.27
N HIS A 162 -14.94 11.43 9.20
CA HIS A 162 -13.58 10.96 9.30
C HIS A 162 -13.21 10.69 10.77
N GLN A 163 -12.05 10.06 11.02
CA GLN A 163 -11.64 9.67 12.38
C GLN A 163 -11.60 10.84 13.39
N GLY A 164 -11.30 12.06 12.91
CA GLY A 164 -11.27 13.28 13.72
C GLY A 164 -12.62 13.98 13.86
N GLY A 165 -13.74 13.40 13.35
CA GLY A 165 -15.07 14.01 13.43
C GLY A 165 -15.80 14.09 12.10
N CYS A 166 -16.47 15.21 11.80
CA CYS A 166 -17.14 15.42 10.53
C CYS A 166 -16.91 16.84 9.99
N VAL A 167 -16.92 16.94 8.67
CA VAL A 167 -16.80 18.21 7.95
C VAL A 167 -17.97 18.35 6.99
N GLU A 168 -18.60 19.50 6.98
CA GLU A 168 -19.65 19.85 6.02
C GLU A 168 -19.10 20.72 4.90
N ILE A 169 -19.37 20.35 3.67
CA ILE A 169 -18.98 21.10 2.47
C ILE A 169 -20.15 21.23 1.50
N TYR A 170 -20.12 22.23 0.63
CA TYR A 170 -21.04 22.32 -0.48
C TYR A 170 -20.50 21.55 -1.68
N GLY A 171 -21.33 20.75 -2.32
CA GLY A 171 -20.94 19.97 -3.51
C GLY A 171 -21.92 18.84 -3.83
N ARG A 172 -21.60 18.11 -4.89
CA ARG A 172 -22.36 16.92 -5.30
C ARG A 172 -21.53 15.66 -5.00
N LEU A 173 -22.21 14.59 -4.65
CA LEU A 173 -21.57 13.31 -4.36
C LEU A 173 -20.78 12.78 -5.58
N SER A 174 -21.29 13.01 -6.80
CA SER A 174 -20.64 12.68 -8.07
C SER A 174 -19.26 13.29 -8.21
N ASP A 175 -19.06 14.53 -7.76
CA ASP A 175 -17.83 15.29 -7.95
C ASP A 175 -16.66 14.71 -7.10
N TYR A 176 -17.01 13.93 -6.10
CA TYR A 176 -16.08 13.27 -5.19
C TYR A 176 -15.85 11.79 -5.52
N ARG A 177 -16.83 11.12 -6.14
CA ARG A 177 -16.75 9.70 -6.47
C ARG A 177 -15.53 9.36 -7.32
N GLU A 178 -15.24 10.17 -8.33
CA GLU A 178 -14.09 9.96 -9.25
C GLU A 178 -12.73 10.25 -8.63
N LYS A 179 -12.73 10.99 -7.52
CA LYS A 179 -11.51 11.37 -6.78
C LYS A 179 -11.18 10.42 -5.63
N LEU A 180 -12.05 9.47 -5.38
CA LEU A 180 -11.90 8.52 -4.28
C LEU A 180 -11.30 7.20 -4.79
N PRO A 181 -10.40 6.57 -3.99
CA PRO A 181 -9.83 5.28 -4.32
C PRO A 181 -10.88 4.17 -4.45
N ALA A 182 -10.47 3.05 -5.04
CA ALA A 182 -11.32 1.87 -5.24
C ALA A 182 -11.88 1.26 -3.93
N SER A 183 -11.29 1.62 -2.78
CA SER A 183 -11.80 1.26 -1.46
C SER A 183 -13.11 1.99 -1.08
N PHE A 184 -13.55 2.97 -1.88
CA PHE A 184 -14.82 3.65 -1.65
C PHE A 184 -15.89 3.16 -2.61
N VAL A 185 -17.01 2.75 -2.06
CA VAL A 185 -18.16 2.30 -2.84
C VAL A 185 -19.42 3.11 -2.52
N GLN A 186 -20.20 3.36 -3.53
CA GLN A 186 -21.51 3.98 -3.33
C GLN A 186 -22.51 2.90 -2.91
N CYS A 187 -23.10 3.06 -1.72
CA CYS A 187 -24.10 2.13 -1.16
C CYS A 187 -25.53 2.62 -1.30
N HIS A 188 -25.72 3.91 -1.52
CA HIS A 188 -27.02 4.55 -1.70
C HIS A 188 -26.87 5.77 -2.64
N LYS A 189 -27.96 6.25 -3.23
CA LYS A 189 -27.93 7.47 -4.07
C LYS A 189 -27.29 8.68 -3.39
N SER A 190 -27.30 8.70 -2.05
CA SER A 190 -26.77 9.79 -1.22
C SER A 190 -25.59 9.37 -0.34
N CYS A 191 -25.06 8.13 -0.44
CA CYS A 191 -24.01 7.66 0.46
C CYS A 191 -22.89 6.93 -0.28
N ILE A 192 -21.65 7.32 0.03
CA ILE A 192 -20.41 6.60 -0.31
C ILE A 192 -19.76 6.16 1.01
N VAL A 193 -19.29 4.93 1.08
CA VAL A 193 -18.63 4.35 2.26
C VAL A 193 -17.23 3.87 1.92
N ASN A 194 -16.32 3.96 2.90
CA ASN A 194 -15.00 3.36 2.82
C ASN A 194 -15.08 1.90 3.28
N LEU A 195 -14.82 0.94 2.39
CA LEU A 195 -14.86 -0.49 2.69
C LEU A 195 -13.95 -0.90 3.85
N ASN A 196 -12.81 -0.23 4.00
CA ASN A 196 -11.87 -0.48 5.08
C ASN A 196 -12.36 0.01 6.46
N ARG A 197 -13.49 0.71 6.51
CA ARG A 197 -14.11 1.28 7.71
C ARG A 197 -15.47 0.65 8.02
N ILE A 198 -15.83 -0.41 7.31
CA ILE A 198 -17.04 -1.19 7.60
C ILE A 198 -16.77 -2.10 8.79
N THR A 199 -17.65 -2.05 9.79
CA THR A 199 -17.63 -2.98 10.91
C THR A 199 -18.54 -4.17 10.63
N ARG A 200 -19.71 -3.94 10.03
CA ARG A 200 -20.69 -4.99 9.76
C ARG A 200 -21.66 -4.61 8.64
N ILE A 201 -22.07 -5.60 7.86
CA ILE A 201 -23.16 -5.48 6.90
C ILE A 201 -24.36 -6.28 7.42
N VAL A 202 -25.49 -5.61 7.63
CA VAL A 202 -26.69 -6.21 8.20
C VAL A 202 -27.71 -6.52 7.11
N ASN A 203 -27.95 -7.82 6.87
CA ASN A 203 -28.94 -8.34 5.90
C ASN A 203 -28.85 -7.74 4.48
N TRP A 204 -27.70 -7.17 4.10
CA TRP A 204 -27.52 -6.42 2.87
C TRP A 204 -28.53 -5.27 2.69
N ALA A 205 -29.02 -4.73 3.80
CA ALA A 205 -29.93 -3.60 3.86
C ALA A 205 -29.27 -2.36 4.46
N SER A 206 -28.27 -2.54 5.32
CA SER A 206 -27.53 -1.45 5.95
C SER A 206 -26.08 -1.84 6.22
N ILE A 207 -25.23 -0.82 6.37
CA ILE A 207 -23.80 -0.92 6.69
C ILE A 207 -23.56 -0.18 7.99
N GLU A 208 -22.94 -0.85 8.94
CA GLU A 208 -22.45 -0.26 10.19
C GLU A 208 -20.97 0.10 10.02
N MET A 209 -20.63 1.36 10.26
CA MET A 209 -19.30 1.91 10.08
C MET A 209 -18.52 1.92 11.39
N SER A 210 -17.20 2.11 11.33
CA SER A 210 -16.31 2.12 12.50
C SER A 210 -16.57 3.24 13.51
N ASP A 211 -17.30 4.29 13.12
CA ASP A 211 -17.76 5.37 14.01
C ASP A 211 -19.15 5.09 14.63
N GLY A 212 -19.70 3.88 14.42
CA GLY A 212 -21.04 3.48 14.87
C GLY A 212 -22.17 4.01 14.01
N SER A 213 -21.91 4.79 12.95
CA SER A 213 -22.97 5.24 12.04
C SER A 213 -23.50 4.08 11.20
N VAL A 214 -24.82 4.11 10.94
CA VAL A 214 -25.52 3.09 10.14
C VAL A 214 -26.04 3.74 8.87
N LEU A 215 -25.60 3.20 7.72
CA LEU A 215 -25.93 3.74 6.41
C LEU A 215 -26.74 2.73 5.59
N PRO A 216 -27.75 3.17 4.82
CA PRO A 216 -28.60 2.27 4.06
C PRO A 216 -27.91 1.73 2.81
N ILE A 217 -28.23 0.49 2.42
CA ILE A 217 -27.90 -0.08 1.12
C ILE A 217 -29.16 -0.04 0.26
N SER A 218 -29.15 0.67 -0.85
CA SER A 218 -30.27 0.62 -1.78
C SER A 218 -30.17 -0.55 -2.75
N ARG A 219 -31.30 -1.00 -3.29
CA ARG A 219 -31.37 -2.15 -4.21
C ARG A 219 -30.43 -1.99 -5.40
N THR A 220 -30.35 -0.79 -5.97
CA THR A 220 -29.52 -0.47 -7.14
C THR A 220 -28.03 -0.67 -6.92
N TYR A 221 -27.53 -0.48 -5.68
CA TYR A 221 -26.10 -0.54 -5.37
C TYR A 221 -25.67 -1.85 -4.68
N LYS A 222 -26.65 -2.69 -4.31
CA LYS A 222 -26.44 -3.92 -3.54
C LYS A 222 -25.47 -4.90 -4.22
N ASP A 223 -25.66 -5.14 -5.51
CA ASP A 223 -24.86 -6.13 -6.24
C ASP A 223 -23.42 -5.65 -6.47
N GLY A 224 -23.23 -4.35 -6.72
CA GLY A 224 -21.89 -3.75 -6.79
C GLY A 224 -21.11 -3.88 -5.49
N ILE A 225 -21.76 -3.64 -4.33
CA ILE A 225 -21.11 -3.82 -3.02
C ILE A 225 -20.75 -5.27 -2.78
N LYS A 226 -21.63 -6.24 -3.09
CA LYS A 226 -21.37 -7.66 -2.94
C LYS A 226 -20.13 -8.08 -3.72
N THR A 227 -20.07 -7.71 -5.01
CA THR A 227 -18.93 -8.02 -5.87
C THR A 227 -17.62 -7.45 -5.28
N THR A 228 -17.64 -6.19 -4.87
CA THR A 228 -16.43 -5.53 -4.35
C THR A 228 -15.98 -6.13 -3.00
N VAL A 229 -16.91 -6.44 -2.09
CA VAL A 229 -16.59 -7.08 -0.79
C VAL A 229 -16.06 -8.50 -0.98
N THR A 230 -16.57 -9.25 -1.95
CA THR A 230 -16.06 -10.61 -2.26
C THR A 230 -14.64 -10.55 -2.79
N LEU A 231 -14.32 -9.59 -3.66
CA LEU A 231 -12.97 -9.41 -4.23
C LEU A 231 -11.90 -8.98 -3.21
N ILE A 232 -12.30 -8.37 -2.09
CA ILE A 232 -11.36 -7.94 -1.03
C ILE A 232 -11.07 -9.10 -0.05
N ASN A 233 -11.98 -10.07 0.05
CA ASN A 233 -11.89 -11.21 0.97
C ASN A 233 -11.40 -12.51 0.29
N SER A 234 -11.11 -12.48 -1.00
CA SER A 234 -10.48 -13.55 -1.78
C SER A 234 -9.01 -13.27 -2.01
#